data_902c5a7e0b9ef315ae966e000f27139b
#
_entry.id   902c5a7e0b9ef315ae966e000f27139b
#
_cell.length_a   1.000
_cell.length_b   1.000
_cell.length_c   1.000
_cell.angle_alpha   90.00
_cell.angle_beta   90.00
_cell.angle_gamma   90.00
#
_symmetry.space_group_name_H-M   'P 1'
#
loop_
_entity.id
_entity.type
_entity.pdbx_description
1 polymer ?
#
loop_
_entity_poly.entity_id
_entity_poly.type
_entity_poly.pdbx_seq_one_letter_code
_entity_poly.pdbx_strand_id
1 'polypeptide(L)'
;MARVEGPAFPRAARPHSDFSKRSSQPCYTQSRMLREILAEGQKLTDAALERLIPPVTEPPASIHLAMRHSVFAGGKRIRPILCMEAGRMIAGSLPDGIEEVGAALEMLHTYSLIHDDLPALDNDDLRRGRPTCHKAFGEALAILAGDALQTQAYEVLSRVRCSAEARVRMIEEIARGTGTVDGMIGGQVVDLEAEHSKPDLAMLEYIHRAKTAALITASVVSGGIYAGADLKSVDNLRCFGRNIGLAFQIVDDVLDVTQTSEQLGKTAGKDVSAEKVTYPALFGVEESLKKADALVNNALSSLDGFAPRSETLKAIARFLIERKK
;
A
#
# COMPACT_ATOMS: atom_id res chain seq x y z
N MET A 1 18.04 -86.35 -35.09
CA MET A 1 17.09 -85.42 -34.50
C MET A 1 17.82 -84.06 -34.33
N ALA A 2 17.63 -83.19 -35.25
CA ALA A 2 18.31 -81.88 -35.31
C ALA A 2 17.46 -80.82 -34.55
N ARG A 3 18.08 -80.11 -33.61
CA ARG A 3 17.48 -78.90 -32.99
C ARG A 3 17.70 -77.75 -33.94
N VAL A 4 16.63 -77.07 -34.29
CA VAL A 4 16.62 -75.80 -35.06
C VAL A 4 16.72 -74.69 -34.06
N GLU A 5 17.78 -73.85 -34.13
CA GLU A 5 17.93 -72.61 -33.42
C GLU A 5 17.27 -71.51 -34.21
N GLY A 6 16.33 -70.77 -33.58
CA GLY A 6 15.69 -69.62 -34.14
C GLY A 6 16.52 -68.31 -33.92
N PRO A 7 16.38 -67.30 -34.77
CA PRO A 7 17.22 -66.12 -34.76
C PRO A 7 16.93 -65.16 -33.56
N ALA A 8 18.03 -64.65 -32.97
CA ALA A 8 18.02 -63.66 -31.87
C ALA A 8 17.60 -62.30 -32.39
N PHE A 9 16.59 -61.66 -31.75
CA PHE A 9 16.21 -60.28 -31.98
C PHE A 9 17.15 -59.32 -31.20
N PRO A 10 17.57 -58.18 -31.76
CA PRO A 10 18.39 -57.22 -31.06
C PRO A 10 17.57 -56.46 -30.02
N ARG A 11 18.10 -56.31 -28.79
CA ARG A 11 17.54 -55.50 -27.71
C ARG A 11 17.52 -54.05 -28.10
N ALA A 12 16.34 -53.44 -28.09
CA ALA A 12 16.14 -51.98 -28.22
C ALA A 12 16.80 -51.24 -27.06
N ALA A 13 17.61 -50.23 -27.38
CA ALA A 13 18.19 -49.33 -26.42
C ALA A 13 17.07 -48.47 -25.77
N ARG A 14 17.07 -48.38 -24.44
CA ARG A 14 16.21 -47.45 -23.71
C ARG A 14 16.68 -46.00 -23.92
N PRO A 15 15.80 -45.05 -24.24
CA PRO A 15 16.21 -43.68 -24.26
C PRO A 15 16.41 -43.19 -22.82
N HIS A 16 17.57 -42.61 -22.52
CA HIS A 16 17.85 -41.83 -21.34
C HIS A 16 16.94 -40.61 -21.33
N SER A 17 15.90 -40.60 -20.52
CA SER A 17 15.13 -39.41 -20.18
C SER A 17 15.80 -38.66 -19.03
N ASP A 18 16.81 -37.90 -19.38
CA ASP A 18 17.36 -36.87 -18.49
C ASP A 18 16.73 -35.52 -18.86
N PHE A 19 15.44 -35.37 -18.50
CA PHE A 19 14.79 -34.07 -18.53
C PHE A 19 14.98 -33.42 -17.15
N SER A 20 16.03 -32.60 -17.09
CA SER A 20 16.41 -31.75 -15.99
C SER A 20 15.22 -31.00 -15.41
N LYS A 21 14.82 -31.33 -14.19
CA LYS A 21 14.07 -30.46 -13.28
C LYS A 21 14.96 -29.29 -12.87
N ARG A 22 15.06 -28.26 -13.70
CA ARG A 22 15.71 -26.99 -13.36
C ARG A 22 14.93 -25.85 -14.03
N SER A 23 13.87 -25.32 -13.35
CA SER A 23 13.40 -23.93 -13.57
C SER A 23 12.28 -23.44 -12.65
N SER A 24 11.89 -24.14 -11.57
CA SER A 24 10.79 -23.67 -10.70
C SER A 24 11.20 -23.21 -9.29
N GLN A 25 12.48 -23.25 -8.93
CA GLN A 25 12.93 -22.87 -7.57
C GLN A 25 13.08 -21.37 -7.29
N PRO A 26 13.47 -20.45 -8.20
CA PRO A 26 13.68 -19.05 -7.85
C PRO A 26 12.39 -18.28 -7.50
N CYS A 27 11.30 -18.55 -8.21
CA CYS A 27 10.02 -17.83 -8.03
C CYS A 27 9.35 -18.21 -6.69
N TYR A 28 9.43 -19.46 -6.27
CA TYR A 28 8.83 -19.92 -5.01
C TYR A 28 9.55 -19.36 -3.79
N THR A 29 10.86 -19.21 -3.85
CA THR A 29 11.71 -18.65 -2.77
C THR A 29 11.47 -17.13 -2.60
N GLN A 30 11.36 -16.37 -3.70
CA GLN A 30 11.06 -14.94 -3.65
C GLN A 30 9.67 -14.65 -3.08
N SER A 31 8.65 -15.41 -3.48
CA SER A 31 7.28 -15.27 -2.97
C SER A 31 7.18 -15.58 -1.47
N ARG A 32 7.94 -16.55 -0.96
CA ARG A 32 8.01 -16.87 0.46
C ARG A 32 8.70 -15.75 1.26
N MET A 33 9.85 -15.30 0.81
CA MET A 33 10.59 -14.22 1.45
C MET A 33 9.77 -12.92 1.52
N LEU A 34 9.05 -12.57 0.45
CA LEU A 34 8.17 -11.40 0.46
C LEU A 34 7.05 -11.52 1.50
N ARG A 35 6.41 -12.70 1.62
CA ARG A 35 5.38 -12.93 2.64
C ARG A 35 5.94 -12.77 4.07
N GLU A 36 7.13 -13.26 4.31
CA GLU A 36 7.82 -13.13 5.60
C GLU A 36 8.10 -11.66 5.92
N ILE A 37 8.58 -10.86 4.96
CA ILE A 37 8.82 -9.42 5.11
C ILE A 37 7.52 -8.66 5.40
N LEU A 38 6.45 -8.96 4.65
CA LEU A 38 5.16 -8.32 4.87
C LEU A 38 4.58 -8.66 6.25
N ALA A 39 4.70 -9.91 6.71
CA ALA A 39 4.26 -10.34 8.02
C ALA A 39 5.08 -9.71 9.15
N GLU A 40 6.41 -9.64 9.01
CA GLU A 40 7.29 -8.96 9.95
C GLU A 40 6.96 -7.47 10.04
N GLY A 41 6.85 -6.78 8.91
CA GLY A 41 6.52 -5.36 8.87
C GLY A 41 5.15 -5.05 9.46
N GLN A 42 4.14 -5.90 9.23
CA GLN A 42 2.84 -5.80 9.88
C GLN A 42 2.97 -5.94 11.40
N LYS A 43 3.69 -6.94 11.88
CA LYS A 43 3.92 -7.18 13.31
C LYS A 43 4.63 -6.00 13.99
N LEU A 44 5.66 -5.45 13.37
CA LEU A 44 6.38 -4.28 13.88
C LEU A 44 5.48 -3.06 13.96
N THR A 45 4.66 -2.83 12.91
CA THR A 45 3.70 -1.73 12.87
C THR A 45 2.65 -1.87 13.96
N ASP A 46 2.03 -3.05 14.10
CA ASP A 46 0.98 -3.29 15.09
C ASP A 46 1.54 -3.15 16.51
N ALA A 47 2.76 -3.60 16.79
CA ALA A 47 3.42 -3.41 18.06
C ALA A 47 3.73 -1.92 18.37
N ALA A 48 4.14 -1.15 17.36
CA ALA A 48 4.36 0.30 17.51
C ALA A 48 3.03 1.03 17.77
N LEU A 49 1.98 0.72 17.01
CA LEU A 49 0.64 1.30 17.21
C LEU A 49 0.09 0.99 18.61
N GLU A 50 0.26 -0.26 19.10
CA GLU A 50 -0.19 -0.65 20.44
C GLU A 50 0.49 0.17 21.54
N ARG A 51 1.77 0.49 21.37
CA ARG A 51 2.56 1.29 22.30
C ARG A 51 2.25 2.78 22.23
N LEU A 52 1.97 3.30 21.03
CA LEU A 52 1.88 4.74 20.75
C LEU A 52 0.46 5.30 20.89
N ILE A 53 -0.58 4.47 20.71
CA ILE A 53 -1.97 4.90 20.92
C ILE A 53 -2.32 4.70 22.41
N PRO A 54 -2.83 5.73 23.09
CA PRO A 54 -3.16 5.63 24.51
C PRO A 54 -4.08 4.44 24.81
N PRO A 55 -3.89 3.75 25.94
CA PRO A 55 -4.75 2.65 26.35
C PRO A 55 -6.13 3.16 26.76
N VAL A 56 -7.14 2.29 26.68
CA VAL A 56 -8.52 2.62 27.07
C VAL A 56 -8.70 2.96 28.55
N THR A 57 -7.68 2.70 29.36
CA THR A 57 -7.64 3.06 30.80
C THR A 57 -7.32 4.54 31.04
N GLU A 58 -6.75 5.24 30.06
CA GLU A 58 -6.48 6.67 30.13
C GLU A 58 -7.75 7.48 29.86
N PRO A 59 -8.07 8.53 30.66
CA PRO A 59 -9.17 9.42 30.36
C PRO A 59 -8.85 10.39 29.20
N PRO A 60 -9.81 10.67 28.31
CA PRO A 60 -11.16 10.11 28.24
C PRO A 60 -11.19 8.76 27.49
N ALA A 61 -11.59 7.70 28.17
CA ALA A 61 -11.52 6.32 27.67
C ALA A 61 -12.27 6.09 26.35
N SER A 62 -13.37 6.79 26.12
CA SER A 62 -14.22 6.64 24.91
C SER A 62 -13.48 7.00 23.63
N ILE A 63 -12.65 8.04 23.63
CA ILE A 63 -11.92 8.45 22.42
C ILE A 63 -10.84 7.41 22.10
N HIS A 64 -10.11 6.91 23.09
CA HIS A 64 -9.09 5.89 22.88
C HIS A 64 -9.69 4.58 22.40
N LEU A 65 -10.88 4.21 22.89
CA LEU A 65 -11.61 3.04 22.40
C LEU A 65 -11.99 3.20 20.92
N ALA A 66 -12.50 4.37 20.51
CA ALA A 66 -12.85 4.66 19.12
C ALA A 66 -11.64 4.68 18.17
N MET A 67 -10.52 5.30 18.58
CA MET A 67 -9.25 5.29 17.85
C MET A 67 -8.76 3.84 17.64
N ARG A 68 -8.69 3.07 18.73
CA ARG A 68 -8.23 1.68 18.73
C ARG A 68 -9.15 0.76 17.93
N HIS A 69 -10.47 0.97 17.98
CA HIS A 69 -11.45 0.24 17.17
C HIS A 69 -11.09 0.30 15.68
N SER A 70 -10.79 1.47 15.17
CA SER A 70 -10.49 1.70 13.75
C SER A 70 -9.08 1.26 13.38
N VAL A 71 -8.07 1.59 14.18
CA VAL A 71 -6.67 1.22 13.92
C VAL A 71 -6.48 -0.29 13.91
N PHE A 72 -7.08 -1.01 14.87
CA PHE A 72 -6.96 -2.47 15.01
C PHE A 72 -8.08 -3.25 14.31
N ALA A 73 -8.81 -2.62 13.37
CA ALA A 73 -9.76 -3.32 12.50
C ALA A 73 -9.07 -4.23 11.45
N GLY A 74 -7.76 -4.38 11.52
CA GLY A 74 -6.94 -5.13 10.56
C GLY A 74 -6.37 -4.23 9.46
N GLY A 75 -5.72 -4.83 8.47
CA GLY A 75 -5.12 -4.12 7.34
C GLY A 75 -3.74 -4.69 6.99
N LYS A 76 -3.30 -4.44 5.76
CA LYS A 76 -2.02 -4.96 5.24
C LYS A 76 -0.81 -4.11 5.66
N ARG A 77 -1.01 -2.97 6.30
CA ARG A 77 0.05 -2.05 6.77
C ARG A 77 1.05 -1.67 5.67
N ILE A 78 0.58 -1.48 4.44
CA ILE A 78 1.46 -1.27 3.27
C ILE A 78 2.28 0.02 3.41
N ARG A 79 1.67 1.13 3.86
CA ARG A 79 2.37 2.41 4.02
C ARG A 79 3.50 2.34 5.03
N PRO A 80 3.30 1.80 6.26
CA PRO A 80 4.38 1.50 7.20
C PRO A 80 5.47 0.62 6.60
N ILE A 81 5.11 -0.47 5.92
CA ILE A 81 6.07 -1.41 5.34
C ILE A 81 6.91 -0.73 4.24
N LEU A 82 6.29 0.06 3.38
CA LEU A 82 7.02 0.84 2.37
C LEU A 82 8.00 1.83 3.00
N CYS A 83 7.62 2.49 4.10
CA CYS A 83 8.49 3.37 4.87
C CYS A 83 9.70 2.60 5.43
N MET A 84 9.46 1.48 6.12
CA MET A 84 10.51 0.65 6.70
C MET A 84 11.46 0.09 5.64
N GLU A 85 10.96 -0.40 4.51
CA GLU A 85 11.79 -0.98 3.46
C GLU A 85 12.56 0.08 2.66
N ALA A 86 12.02 1.30 2.50
CA ALA A 86 12.77 2.44 1.97
C ALA A 86 13.93 2.81 2.90
N GLY A 87 13.69 2.86 4.21
CA GLY A 87 14.74 3.08 5.19
C GLY A 87 15.80 1.97 5.19
N ARG A 88 15.37 0.71 5.13
CA ARG A 88 16.27 -0.45 5.03
C ARG A 88 17.14 -0.39 3.76
N MET A 89 16.56 0.00 2.63
CA MET A 89 17.28 0.15 1.37
C MET A 89 18.40 1.20 1.48
N ILE A 90 18.12 2.34 2.09
CA ILE A 90 19.10 3.43 2.24
C ILE A 90 20.19 3.05 3.26
N ALA A 91 19.81 2.61 4.46
CA ALA A 91 20.75 2.31 5.55
C ALA A 91 21.48 0.96 5.38
N GLY A 92 20.97 0.02 4.56
CA GLY A 92 21.48 -1.35 4.44
C GLY A 92 20.93 -2.33 5.48
N SER A 93 20.29 -1.84 6.53
CA SER A 93 19.57 -2.62 7.56
C SER A 93 18.35 -1.83 8.01
N LEU A 94 17.40 -2.47 8.73
CA LEU A 94 16.25 -1.76 9.27
C LEU A 94 16.71 -0.74 10.33
N PRO A 95 16.49 0.57 10.11
CA PRO A 95 16.86 1.57 11.12
C PRO A 95 16.04 1.42 12.39
N ASP A 96 16.68 1.53 13.55
CA ASP A 96 16.01 1.46 14.85
C ASP A 96 15.00 2.60 15.04
N GLY A 97 13.78 2.29 15.42
CA GLY A 97 12.70 3.26 15.64
C GLY A 97 11.93 3.70 14.39
N ILE A 98 12.28 3.24 13.19
CA ILE A 98 11.56 3.60 11.95
C ILE A 98 10.11 3.12 11.94
N GLU A 99 9.78 2.08 12.72
CA GLU A 99 8.42 1.59 12.89
C GLU A 99 7.50 2.63 13.54
N GLU A 100 8.04 3.62 14.28
CA GLU A 100 7.26 4.73 14.84
C GLU A 100 6.82 5.70 13.73
N VAL A 101 7.68 5.97 12.74
CA VAL A 101 7.28 6.72 11.53
C VAL A 101 6.21 5.95 10.76
N GLY A 102 6.39 4.63 10.61
CA GLY A 102 5.38 3.76 10.01
C GLY A 102 4.05 3.82 10.74
N ALA A 103 4.04 3.76 12.07
CA ALA A 103 2.84 3.87 12.89
C ALA A 103 2.12 5.21 12.70
N ALA A 104 2.86 6.32 12.65
CA ALA A 104 2.30 7.65 12.39
C ALA A 104 1.63 7.71 11.00
N LEU A 105 2.25 7.14 9.97
CA LEU A 105 1.66 7.04 8.63
C LEU A 105 0.37 6.20 8.61
N GLU A 106 0.30 5.13 9.39
CA GLU A 106 -0.92 4.32 9.51
C GLU A 106 -2.02 5.04 10.30
N MET A 107 -1.66 5.84 11.34
CA MET A 107 -2.61 6.71 12.03
C MET A 107 -3.22 7.73 11.05
N LEU A 108 -2.38 8.37 10.22
CA LEU A 108 -2.82 9.30 9.18
C LEU A 108 -3.67 8.64 8.09
N HIS A 109 -3.38 7.40 7.74
CA HIS A 109 -4.25 6.64 6.85
C HIS A 109 -5.57 6.27 7.53
N THR A 110 -5.54 5.90 8.80
CA THR A 110 -6.75 5.46 9.52
C THR A 110 -7.71 6.62 9.78
N TYR A 111 -7.21 7.82 10.13
CA TYR A 111 -8.09 8.96 10.32
C TYR A 111 -8.87 9.28 9.03
N SER A 112 -8.22 9.23 7.87
CA SER A 112 -8.91 9.49 6.61
C SER A 112 -10.01 8.46 6.34
N LEU A 113 -9.78 7.18 6.67
CA LEU A 113 -10.81 6.15 6.55
C LEU A 113 -11.99 6.36 7.50
N ILE A 114 -11.73 6.83 8.75
CA ILE A 114 -12.80 7.14 9.71
C ILE A 114 -13.68 8.27 9.19
N HIS A 115 -13.05 9.32 8.63
CA HIS A 115 -13.80 10.45 8.09
C HIS A 115 -14.51 10.10 6.78
N ASP A 116 -13.86 9.36 5.88
CA ASP A 116 -14.49 8.87 4.63
C ASP A 116 -15.74 8.03 4.90
N ASP A 117 -15.76 7.23 5.98
CA ASP A 117 -16.93 6.40 6.33
C ASP A 117 -18.13 7.19 6.86
N LEU A 118 -18.00 8.47 7.23
CA LEU A 118 -19.08 9.29 7.79
C LEU A 118 -20.25 9.47 6.80
N PRO A 119 -21.48 9.68 7.30
CA PRO A 119 -22.65 9.94 6.45
C PRO A 119 -22.51 11.16 5.53
N ALA A 120 -21.65 12.10 5.87
CA ALA A 120 -21.35 13.29 5.05
C ALA A 120 -20.42 12.99 3.85
N LEU A 121 -19.81 11.81 3.80
CA LEU A 121 -18.90 11.34 2.75
C LEU A 121 -19.43 10.01 2.17
N ASP A 122 -18.69 8.91 2.29
CA ASP A 122 -19.05 7.62 1.66
C ASP A 122 -20.22 6.90 2.34
N ASN A 123 -20.61 7.29 3.57
CA ASN A 123 -21.69 6.69 4.38
C ASN A 123 -21.60 5.16 4.47
N ASP A 124 -20.44 4.64 4.77
CA ASP A 124 -20.18 3.20 4.86
C ASP A 124 -20.54 2.63 6.24
N ASP A 125 -21.37 1.59 6.28
CA ASP A 125 -21.73 0.91 7.52
C ASP A 125 -20.66 -0.04 8.02
N LEU A 126 -19.88 -0.64 7.09
CA LEU A 126 -18.88 -1.66 7.36
C LEU A 126 -17.54 -1.34 6.69
N ARG A 127 -16.46 -1.54 7.44
CA ARG A 127 -15.09 -1.53 6.91
C ARG A 127 -14.33 -2.77 7.37
N ARG A 128 -13.80 -3.52 6.40
CA ARG A 128 -13.11 -4.80 6.66
C ARG A 128 -13.97 -5.79 7.46
N GLY A 129 -15.28 -5.81 7.18
CA GLY A 129 -16.26 -6.69 7.83
C GLY A 129 -16.65 -6.31 9.27
N ARG A 130 -16.23 -5.13 9.76
CA ARG A 130 -16.57 -4.60 11.09
C ARG A 130 -17.38 -3.30 10.95
N PRO A 131 -18.26 -2.97 11.91
CA PRO A 131 -18.94 -1.66 11.93
C PRO A 131 -17.91 -0.53 11.86
N THR A 132 -18.22 0.50 11.05
CA THR A 132 -17.42 1.72 10.97
C THR A 132 -17.46 2.50 12.29
N CYS A 133 -16.52 3.41 12.49
CA CYS A 133 -16.39 4.14 13.76
C CYS A 133 -17.68 4.89 14.12
N HIS A 134 -18.34 5.56 13.15
CA HIS A 134 -19.57 6.29 13.40
C HIS A 134 -20.76 5.36 13.72
N LYS A 135 -20.80 4.15 13.19
CA LYS A 135 -21.82 3.15 13.53
C LYS A 135 -21.63 2.57 14.92
N ALA A 136 -20.37 2.41 15.36
CA ALA A 136 -20.05 1.83 16.67
C ALA A 136 -20.14 2.86 17.81
N PHE A 137 -19.80 4.13 17.56
CA PHE A 137 -19.61 5.15 18.60
C PHE A 137 -20.37 6.45 18.36
N GLY A 138 -21.08 6.59 17.23
CA GLY A 138 -21.74 7.83 16.81
C GLY A 138 -20.81 8.77 16.05
N GLU A 139 -21.41 9.67 15.27
CA GLU A 139 -20.70 10.58 14.35
C GLU A 139 -19.74 11.53 15.08
N ALA A 140 -20.19 12.14 16.18
CA ALA A 140 -19.37 13.10 16.92
C ALA A 140 -18.07 12.47 17.43
N LEU A 141 -18.12 11.24 17.97
CA LEU A 141 -16.94 10.56 18.47
C LEU A 141 -16.06 10.04 17.32
N ALA A 142 -16.65 9.69 16.19
CA ALA A 142 -15.91 9.31 14.99
C ALA A 142 -15.10 10.49 14.42
N ILE A 143 -15.69 11.69 14.32
CA ILE A 143 -14.99 12.92 13.92
C ILE A 143 -13.79 13.16 14.85
N LEU A 144 -14.02 13.16 16.15
CA LEU A 144 -12.96 13.40 17.15
C LEU A 144 -11.90 12.29 17.16
N ALA A 145 -12.25 11.04 16.85
CA ALA A 145 -11.29 9.94 16.75
C ALA A 145 -10.35 10.12 15.54
N GLY A 146 -10.86 10.61 14.43
CA GLY A 146 -10.05 10.99 13.28
C GLY A 146 -9.10 12.13 13.60
N ASP A 147 -9.60 13.23 14.22
CA ASP A 147 -8.79 14.37 14.66
C ASP A 147 -7.69 13.95 15.64
N ALA A 148 -8.04 13.08 16.59
CA ALA A 148 -7.11 12.58 17.59
C ALA A 148 -5.99 11.74 16.96
N LEU A 149 -6.31 10.85 16.00
CA LEU A 149 -5.30 10.06 15.29
C LEU A 149 -4.37 10.94 14.45
N GLN A 150 -4.91 11.97 13.78
CA GLN A 150 -4.10 12.92 13.03
C GLN A 150 -3.14 13.70 13.95
N THR A 151 -3.65 14.20 15.07
CA THR A 151 -2.83 14.92 16.08
C THR A 151 -1.77 14.01 16.69
N GLN A 152 -2.15 12.78 17.09
CA GLN A 152 -1.24 11.78 17.66
C GLN A 152 -0.12 11.41 16.68
N ALA A 153 -0.40 11.30 15.38
CA ALA A 153 0.61 11.02 14.38
C ALA A 153 1.72 12.08 14.36
N TYR A 154 1.35 13.37 14.37
CA TYR A 154 2.34 14.45 14.40
C TYR A 154 3.07 14.54 15.74
N GLU A 155 2.42 14.23 16.86
CA GLU A 155 3.08 14.10 18.15
C GLU A 155 4.16 13.01 18.12
N VAL A 156 3.86 11.83 17.57
CA VAL A 156 4.83 10.75 17.39
C VAL A 156 5.99 11.22 16.50
N LEU A 157 5.71 11.79 15.33
CA LEU A 157 6.73 12.28 14.41
C LEU A 157 7.65 13.33 15.03
N SER A 158 7.13 14.16 15.95
CA SER A 158 7.94 15.16 16.65
C SER A 158 8.98 14.59 17.61
N ARG A 159 8.86 13.30 17.96
CA ARG A 159 9.68 12.62 18.99
C ARG A 159 10.54 11.48 18.43
N VAL A 160 10.39 11.10 17.15
CA VAL A 160 11.16 10.00 16.54
C VAL A 160 12.66 10.25 16.64
N ARG A 161 13.43 9.17 16.80
CA ARG A 161 14.87 9.20 17.06
C ARG A 161 15.68 9.43 15.78
N CYS A 162 15.77 10.69 15.35
CA CYS A 162 16.59 11.13 14.23
C CYS A 162 17.08 12.57 14.47
N SER A 163 17.87 13.13 13.54
CA SER A 163 18.28 14.53 13.62
C SER A 163 17.07 15.48 13.54
N ALA A 164 17.17 16.66 14.14
CA ALA A 164 16.10 17.66 14.09
C ALA A 164 15.75 18.05 12.64
N GLU A 165 16.77 18.16 11.78
CA GLU A 165 16.59 18.44 10.35
C GLU A 165 15.78 17.32 9.65
N ALA A 166 16.17 16.05 9.83
CA ALA A 166 15.44 14.92 9.25
C ALA A 166 13.99 14.87 9.74
N ARG A 167 13.77 15.16 11.02
CA ARG A 167 12.44 15.21 11.62
C ARG A 167 11.56 16.28 10.99
N VAL A 168 12.06 17.50 10.83
CA VAL A 168 11.32 18.59 10.18
C VAL A 168 11.02 18.25 8.73
N ARG A 169 11.99 17.72 7.97
CA ARG A 169 11.79 17.31 6.57
C ARG A 169 10.75 16.19 6.44
N MET A 170 10.72 15.21 7.34
CA MET A 170 9.69 14.16 7.35
C MET A 170 8.31 14.73 7.65
N ILE A 171 8.20 15.61 8.66
CA ILE A 171 6.92 16.26 9.01
C ILE A 171 6.41 17.07 7.82
N GLU A 172 7.29 17.85 7.15
CA GLU A 172 6.93 18.61 5.95
C GLU A 172 6.44 17.70 4.81
N GLU A 173 7.16 16.61 4.52
CA GLU A 173 6.80 15.66 3.48
C GLU A 173 5.44 14.99 3.75
N ILE A 174 5.22 14.55 4.99
CA ILE A 174 3.97 13.91 5.40
C ILE A 174 2.81 14.92 5.40
N ALA A 175 3.04 16.14 5.90
CA ALA A 175 2.02 17.18 5.92
C ALA A 175 1.59 17.60 4.50
N ARG A 176 2.54 17.69 3.55
CA ARG A 176 2.21 17.89 2.13
C ARG A 176 1.42 16.71 1.56
N GLY A 177 1.84 15.48 1.83
CA GLY A 177 1.16 14.27 1.34
C GLY A 177 -0.26 14.08 1.88
N THR A 178 -0.57 14.64 3.06
CA THR A 178 -1.92 14.63 3.66
C THR A 178 -2.70 15.92 3.44
N GLY A 179 -2.06 16.98 2.97
CA GLY A 179 -2.61 18.33 2.88
C GLY A 179 -3.59 18.57 1.74
N THR A 180 -3.81 19.86 1.44
CA THR A 180 -4.81 20.31 0.47
C THR A 180 -4.24 20.51 -0.94
N VAL A 181 -2.95 20.85 -1.07
CA VAL A 181 -2.29 21.06 -2.37
C VAL A 181 -1.55 19.79 -2.78
N ASP A 182 -2.03 19.11 -3.80
CA ASP A 182 -1.52 17.82 -4.29
C ASP A 182 -1.43 16.71 -3.21
N GLY A 183 -2.19 16.86 -2.11
CA GLY A 183 -2.23 15.95 -0.99
C GLY A 183 -3.61 15.31 -0.81
N MET A 184 -3.71 14.37 0.12
CA MET A 184 -4.85 13.49 0.32
C MET A 184 -6.17 14.24 0.55
N ILE A 185 -6.17 15.30 1.39
CA ILE A 185 -7.38 16.11 1.64
C ILE A 185 -7.82 16.83 0.37
N GLY A 186 -6.89 17.44 -0.39
CA GLY A 186 -7.21 18.08 -1.65
C GLY A 186 -7.77 17.09 -2.68
N GLY A 187 -7.21 15.88 -2.74
CA GLY A 187 -7.73 14.81 -3.59
C GLY A 187 -9.14 14.38 -3.21
N GLN A 188 -9.46 14.31 -1.92
CA GLN A 188 -10.80 13.99 -1.43
C GLN A 188 -11.82 15.09 -1.80
N VAL A 189 -11.44 16.38 -1.70
CA VAL A 189 -12.33 17.48 -2.11
C VAL A 189 -12.65 17.39 -3.60
N VAL A 190 -11.64 17.18 -4.45
CA VAL A 190 -11.86 17.06 -5.91
C VAL A 190 -12.66 15.80 -6.26
N ASP A 191 -12.50 14.71 -5.51
CA ASP A 191 -13.30 13.49 -5.66
C ASP A 191 -14.80 13.77 -5.41
N LEU A 192 -15.15 14.52 -4.35
CA LEU A 192 -16.52 14.98 -4.07
C LEU A 192 -17.07 15.93 -5.16
N GLU A 193 -16.24 16.88 -5.63
CA GLU A 193 -16.64 17.80 -6.69
C GLU A 193 -16.88 17.05 -8.01
N ALA A 194 -16.15 15.96 -8.25
CA ALA A 194 -16.31 15.12 -9.42
C ALA A 194 -17.66 14.38 -9.48
N GLU A 195 -18.28 14.05 -8.34
CA GLU A 195 -19.60 13.41 -8.28
C GLU A 195 -20.71 14.28 -8.89
N HIS A 196 -20.52 15.60 -8.96
CA HIS A 196 -21.48 16.57 -9.48
C HIS A 196 -21.05 17.17 -10.84
N SER A 197 -20.04 16.61 -11.49
CA SER A 197 -19.48 17.12 -12.74
C SER A 197 -19.35 16.02 -13.79
N LYS A 198 -18.86 16.37 -14.98
CA LYS A 198 -18.36 15.38 -15.95
C LYS A 198 -16.82 15.38 -15.88
N PRO A 199 -16.24 14.58 -14.99
CA PRO A 199 -14.81 14.58 -14.82
C PRO A 199 -14.10 14.11 -16.09
N ASP A 200 -13.00 14.79 -16.41
CA ASP A 200 -12.10 14.42 -17.49
C ASP A 200 -10.88 13.62 -16.96
N LEU A 201 -10.01 13.21 -17.87
CA LEU A 201 -8.79 12.47 -17.51
C LEU A 201 -7.90 13.27 -16.56
N ALA A 202 -7.78 14.59 -16.73
CA ALA A 202 -6.90 15.41 -15.89
C ALA A 202 -7.40 15.44 -14.44
N MET A 203 -8.71 15.54 -14.25
CA MET A 203 -9.35 15.47 -12.91
C MET A 203 -9.18 14.08 -12.30
N LEU A 204 -9.41 13.00 -13.04
CA LEU A 204 -9.20 11.63 -12.56
C LEU A 204 -7.75 11.39 -12.14
N GLU A 205 -6.78 11.80 -12.97
CA GLU A 205 -5.36 11.67 -12.62
C GLU A 205 -4.97 12.52 -11.41
N TYR A 206 -5.59 13.69 -11.22
CA TYR A 206 -5.38 14.50 -10.03
C TYR A 206 -5.90 13.78 -8.78
N ILE A 207 -7.14 13.26 -8.81
CA ILE A 207 -7.74 12.52 -7.69
C ILE A 207 -6.83 11.34 -7.30
N HIS A 208 -6.45 10.50 -8.25
CA HIS A 208 -5.60 9.32 -7.98
C HIS A 208 -4.24 9.71 -7.42
N ARG A 209 -3.62 10.75 -7.97
CA ARG A 209 -2.31 11.25 -7.53
C ARG A 209 -2.39 11.86 -6.14
N ALA A 210 -3.39 12.70 -5.87
CA ALA A 210 -3.53 13.42 -4.62
C ALA A 210 -4.14 12.54 -3.50
N LYS A 211 -5.32 11.94 -3.73
CA LYS A 211 -6.03 11.17 -2.70
C LYS A 211 -5.26 9.95 -2.24
N THR A 212 -4.59 9.24 -3.15
CA THR A 212 -3.97 7.94 -2.83
C THR A 212 -2.45 7.95 -2.95
N ALA A 213 -1.89 8.38 -4.10
CA ALA A 213 -0.46 8.26 -4.35
C ALA A 213 0.38 9.23 -3.51
N ALA A 214 -0.16 10.36 -3.06
CA ALA A 214 0.55 11.33 -2.24
C ALA A 214 1.02 10.72 -0.90
N LEU A 215 0.15 10.04 -0.16
CA LEU A 215 0.52 9.42 1.12
C LEU A 215 1.41 8.19 0.94
N ILE A 216 1.25 7.43 -0.16
CA ILE A 216 2.19 6.34 -0.52
C ILE A 216 3.59 6.93 -0.78
N THR A 217 3.66 8.03 -1.52
CA THR A 217 4.92 8.73 -1.80
C THR A 217 5.56 9.24 -0.51
N ALA A 218 4.79 9.92 0.33
CA ALA A 218 5.26 10.41 1.62
C ALA A 218 5.79 9.27 2.51
N SER A 219 5.15 8.09 2.46
CA SER A 219 5.61 6.92 3.22
C SER A 219 7.01 6.47 2.79
N VAL A 220 7.22 6.32 1.49
CA VAL A 220 8.52 5.89 0.94
C VAL A 220 9.60 6.93 1.19
N VAL A 221 9.29 8.21 0.92
CA VAL A 221 10.24 9.33 1.07
C VAL A 221 10.63 9.52 2.53
N SER A 222 9.67 9.45 3.46
CA SER A 222 9.94 9.60 4.89
C SER A 222 10.86 8.50 5.42
N GLY A 223 10.70 7.26 4.96
CA GLY A 223 11.61 6.16 5.30
C GLY A 223 13.04 6.44 4.83
N GLY A 224 13.20 6.97 3.61
CA GLY A 224 14.49 7.39 3.10
C GLY A 224 15.11 8.54 3.89
N ILE A 225 14.34 9.59 4.21
CA ILE A 225 14.79 10.73 5.01
C ILE A 225 15.23 10.28 6.41
N TYR A 226 14.45 9.42 7.06
CA TYR A 226 14.78 8.85 8.37
C TYR A 226 16.13 8.13 8.36
N ALA A 227 16.41 7.42 7.28
CA ALA A 227 17.66 6.66 7.08
C ALA A 227 18.84 7.51 6.55
N GLY A 228 18.68 8.82 6.40
CA GLY A 228 19.74 9.74 5.96
C GLY A 228 19.94 9.81 4.45
N ALA A 229 18.90 9.58 3.65
CA ALA A 229 18.95 9.71 2.19
C ALA A 229 19.38 11.12 1.76
N ASP A 230 20.27 11.20 0.78
CA ASP A 230 20.62 12.44 0.09
C ASP A 230 19.46 12.90 -0.83
N LEU A 231 19.55 14.12 -1.36
CA LEU A 231 18.51 14.71 -2.20
C LEU A 231 18.21 13.86 -3.43
N LYS A 232 19.21 13.31 -4.09
CA LYS A 232 19.05 12.46 -5.28
C LYS A 232 18.31 11.16 -4.93
N SER A 233 18.65 10.55 -3.81
CA SER A 233 17.95 9.36 -3.30
C SER A 233 16.50 9.66 -2.94
N VAL A 234 16.25 10.81 -2.33
CA VAL A 234 14.88 11.29 -2.04
C VAL A 234 14.07 11.48 -3.33
N ASP A 235 14.65 12.07 -4.39
CA ASP A 235 13.97 12.24 -5.67
C ASP A 235 13.65 10.91 -6.35
N ASN A 236 14.56 9.93 -6.28
CA ASN A 236 14.32 8.58 -6.78
C ASN A 236 13.19 7.88 -6.01
N LEU A 237 13.19 7.99 -4.67
CA LEU A 237 12.11 7.45 -3.82
C LEU A 237 10.77 8.14 -4.11
N ARG A 238 10.78 9.45 -4.37
CA ARG A 238 9.59 10.21 -4.76
C ARG A 238 9.05 9.76 -6.12
N CYS A 239 9.93 9.54 -7.09
CA CYS A 239 9.56 8.98 -8.40
C CYS A 239 8.94 7.59 -8.24
N PHE A 240 9.57 6.71 -7.45
CA PHE A 240 9.03 5.39 -7.13
C PHE A 240 7.63 5.48 -6.51
N GLY A 241 7.46 6.26 -5.43
CA GLY A 241 6.20 6.38 -4.69
C GLY A 241 5.04 6.89 -5.55
N ARG A 242 5.29 7.94 -6.35
CA ARG A 242 4.29 8.51 -7.28
C ARG A 242 3.80 7.48 -8.30
N ASN A 243 4.72 6.78 -8.94
CA ASN A 243 4.38 5.81 -9.98
C ASN A 243 3.64 4.59 -9.39
N ILE A 244 4.11 4.06 -8.25
CA ILE A 244 3.44 2.91 -7.59
C ILE A 244 2.07 3.31 -7.06
N GLY A 245 1.93 4.50 -6.47
CA GLY A 245 0.65 4.98 -5.96
C GLY A 245 -0.40 5.14 -7.06
N LEU A 246 -0.02 5.70 -8.20
CA LEU A 246 -0.91 5.83 -9.36
C LEU A 246 -1.24 4.46 -9.98
N ALA A 247 -0.25 3.58 -10.17
CA ALA A 247 -0.47 2.23 -10.68
C ALA A 247 -1.41 1.43 -9.77
N PHE A 248 -1.26 1.58 -8.45
CA PHE A 248 -2.11 0.94 -7.47
C PHE A 248 -3.58 1.35 -7.64
N GLN A 249 -3.85 2.64 -7.83
CA GLN A 249 -5.22 3.13 -8.00
C GLN A 249 -5.82 2.68 -9.33
N ILE A 250 -5.07 2.71 -10.44
CA ILE A 250 -5.54 2.20 -11.73
C ILE A 250 -5.92 0.71 -11.63
N VAL A 251 -5.15 -0.09 -10.88
CA VAL A 251 -5.47 -1.51 -10.66
C VAL A 251 -6.70 -1.67 -9.75
N ASP A 252 -6.85 -0.83 -8.71
CA ASP A 252 -8.05 -0.83 -7.87
C ASP A 252 -9.32 -0.53 -8.71
N ASP A 253 -9.29 0.46 -9.60
CA ASP A 253 -10.39 0.77 -10.53
C ASP A 253 -10.72 -0.44 -11.44
N VAL A 254 -9.70 -1.13 -11.96
CA VAL A 254 -9.89 -2.34 -12.79
C VAL A 254 -10.51 -3.47 -11.96
N LEU A 255 -10.10 -3.66 -10.72
CA LEU A 255 -10.64 -4.71 -9.86
C LEU A 255 -12.09 -4.43 -9.47
N ASP A 256 -12.47 -3.18 -9.26
CA ASP A 256 -13.85 -2.80 -8.91
C ASP A 256 -14.86 -3.16 -10.02
N VAL A 257 -14.44 -3.07 -11.29
CA VAL A 257 -15.30 -3.44 -12.44
C VAL A 257 -15.18 -4.89 -12.87
N THR A 258 -14.17 -5.65 -12.41
CA THR A 258 -13.92 -7.03 -12.89
C THR A 258 -14.15 -8.11 -11.85
N GLN A 259 -14.20 -7.77 -10.55
CA GLN A 259 -14.36 -8.73 -9.46
C GLN A 259 -15.72 -8.62 -8.76
N THR A 260 -16.15 -9.72 -8.10
CA THR A 260 -17.37 -9.75 -7.28
C THR A 260 -17.11 -9.18 -5.90
N SER A 261 -18.19 -8.75 -5.21
CA SER A 261 -18.12 -8.25 -3.83
C SER A 261 -17.48 -9.23 -2.85
N GLU A 262 -17.69 -10.55 -3.03
CA GLU A 262 -17.07 -11.59 -2.20
C GLU A 262 -15.55 -11.62 -2.37
N GLN A 263 -15.06 -11.43 -3.60
CA GLN A 263 -13.62 -11.42 -3.91
C GLN A 263 -12.93 -10.14 -3.42
N LEU A 264 -13.63 -9.00 -3.48
CA LEU A 264 -13.11 -7.69 -3.04
C LEU A 264 -13.13 -7.52 -1.52
N GLY A 265 -13.98 -8.23 -0.80
CA GLY A 265 -14.21 -8.02 0.64
C GLY A 265 -14.87 -6.68 0.98
N LYS A 266 -15.39 -5.96 -0.03
CA LYS A 266 -16.19 -4.74 0.01
C LYS A 266 -17.28 -4.82 -1.07
N THR A 267 -18.26 -3.92 -1.07
CA THR A 267 -19.27 -3.85 -2.15
C THR A 267 -18.58 -3.55 -3.48
N ALA A 268 -18.70 -4.45 -4.46
CA ALA A 268 -18.20 -4.23 -5.82
C ALA A 268 -19.14 -3.29 -6.60
N GLY A 269 -18.59 -2.58 -7.60
CA GLY A 269 -19.37 -1.70 -8.47
C GLY A 269 -19.87 -0.44 -7.77
N LYS A 270 -19.29 -0.04 -6.62
CA LYS A 270 -19.61 1.23 -5.97
C LYS A 270 -19.30 2.41 -6.88
N ASP A 271 -18.19 2.39 -7.58
CA ASP A 271 -17.78 3.45 -8.49
C ASP A 271 -18.74 3.55 -9.69
N VAL A 272 -19.25 2.42 -10.19
CA VAL A 272 -20.25 2.39 -11.24
C VAL A 272 -21.61 2.92 -10.73
N SER A 273 -22.02 2.54 -9.51
CA SER A 273 -23.29 3.00 -8.91
C SER A 273 -23.27 4.48 -8.52
N ALA A 274 -22.09 5.02 -8.22
CA ALA A 274 -21.86 6.43 -7.92
C ALA A 274 -21.54 7.28 -9.17
N GLU A 275 -21.64 6.69 -10.39
CA GLU A 275 -21.29 7.34 -11.67
C GLU A 275 -19.84 7.91 -11.68
N LYS A 276 -18.93 7.35 -10.84
CA LYS A 276 -17.53 7.79 -10.79
C LYS A 276 -16.82 7.45 -12.10
N VAL A 277 -16.07 8.41 -12.62
CA VAL A 277 -15.19 8.16 -13.77
C VAL A 277 -13.98 7.37 -13.28
N THR A 278 -13.69 6.26 -13.96
CA THR A 278 -12.56 5.38 -13.66
C THR A 278 -11.69 5.19 -14.89
N TYR A 279 -10.45 4.75 -14.73
CA TYR A 279 -9.59 4.43 -15.87
C TYR A 279 -10.21 3.41 -16.82
N PRO A 280 -10.83 2.31 -16.36
CA PRO A 280 -11.52 1.38 -17.25
C PRO A 280 -12.69 2.01 -18.02
N ALA A 281 -13.39 2.99 -17.45
CA ALA A 281 -14.47 3.69 -18.12
C ALA A 281 -13.96 4.57 -19.29
N LEU A 282 -12.76 5.18 -19.15
CA LEU A 282 -12.17 6.05 -20.16
C LEU A 282 -11.39 5.27 -21.24
N PHE A 283 -10.66 4.23 -20.86
CA PHE A 283 -9.69 3.57 -21.74
C PHE A 283 -9.97 2.08 -21.98
N GLY A 284 -10.92 1.48 -21.24
CA GLY A 284 -11.09 0.04 -21.17
C GLY A 284 -10.05 -0.63 -20.27
N VAL A 285 -10.34 -1.87 -19.87
CA VAL A 285 -9.54 -2.65 -18.93
C VAL A 285 -8.11 -2.90 -19.44
N GLU A 286 -7.96 -3.29 -20.70
CA GLU A 286 -6.65 -3.65 -21.27
C GLU A 286 -5.66 -2.48 -21.28
N GLU A 287 -6.09 -1.31 -21.76
CA GLU A 287 -5.23 -0.11 -21.80
C GLU A 287 -4.93 0.43 -20.39
N SER A 288 -5.89 0.34 -19.47
CA SER A 288 -5.66 0.68 -18.06
C SER A 288 -4.55 -0.19 -17.46
N LEU A 289 -4.56 -1.49 -17.71
CA LEU A 289 -3.53 -2.41 -17.23
C LEU A 289 -2.16 -2.14 -17.88
N LYS A 290 -2.11 -1.83 -19.19
CA LYS A 290 -0.85 -1.42 -19.87
C LYS A 290 -0.27 -0.16 -19.25
N LYS A 291 -1.11 0.83 -18.93
CA LYS A 291 -0.68 2.06 -18.25
C LYS A 291 -0.14 1.77 -16.85
N ALA A 292 -0.80 0.91 -16.07
CA ALA A 292 -0.32 0.49 -14.77
C ALA A 292 1.04 -0.22 -14.85
N ASP A 293 1.21 -1.14 -15.82
CA ASP A 293 2.48 -1.83 -16.05
C ASP A 293 3.62 -0.86 -16.43
N ALA A 294 3.36 0.15 -17.26
CA ALA A 294 4.34 1.18 -17.61
C ALA A 294 4.77 2.01 -16.39
N LEU A 295 3.81 2.39 -15.53
CA LEU A 295 4.10 3.10 -14.27
C LEU A 295 4.94 2.24 -13.33
N VAL A 296 4.63 0.94 -13.19
CA VAL A 296 5.45 0.01 -12.41
C VAL A 296 6.87 -0.05 -12.94
N ASN A 297 7.07 -0.19 -14.24
CA ASN A 297 8.41 -0.23 -14.83
C ASN A 297 9.20 1.05 -14.55
N ASN A 298 8.56 2.23 -14.65
CA ASN A 298 9.17 3.51 -14.30
C ASN A 298 9.57 3.56 -12.82
N ALA A 299 8.69 3.08 -11.93
CA ALA A 299 9.00 2.99 -10.50
C ALA A 299 10.22 2.08 -10.25
N LEU A 300 10.24 0.88 -10.83
CA LEU A 300 11.35 -0.05 -10.64
C LEU A 300 12.68 0.52 -11.13
N SER A 301 12.67 1.17 -12.29
CA SER A 301 13.86 1.80 -12.88
C SER A 301 14.41 2.94 -12.01
N SER A 302 13.56 3.70 -11.30
CA SER A 302 14.02 4.76 -10.39
C SER A 302 14.87 4.23 -9.24
N LEU A 303 14.77 2.92 -8.94
CA LEU A 303 15.52 2.26 -7.87
C LEU A 303 16.75 1.48 -8.35
N ASP A 304 17.09 1.48 -9.63
CA ASP A 304 18.20 0.67 -10.18
C ASP A 304 19.55 1.03 -9.56
N GLY A 305 19.76 2.30 -9.21
CA GLY A 305 20.97 2.77 -8.56
C GLY A 305 21.20 2.22 -7.15
N PHE A 306 20.21 1.55 -6.55
CA PHE A 306 20.27 0.98 -5.19
C PHE A 306 20.43 -0.55 -5.17
N ALA A 307 20.56 -1.19 -6.33
CA ALA A 307 20.72 -2.65 -6.38
C ALA A 307 21.97 -3.12 -5.61
N PRO A 308 21.93 -4.27 -4.90
CA PRO A 308 20.79 -5.19 -4.76
C PRO A 308 19.80 -4.83 -3.65
N ARG A 309 20.03 -3.76 -2.88
CA ARG A 309 19.22 -3.38 -1.70
C ARG A 309 17.78 -2.96 -2.04
N SER A 310 17.53 -2.58 -3.31
CA SER A 310 16.18 -2.19 -3.79
C SER A 310 15.25 -3.37 -4.10
N GLU A 311 15.73 -4.61 -4.11
CA GLU A 311 14.94 -5.75 -4.58
C GLU A 311 13.69 -6.01 -3.74
N THR A 312 13.73 -5.74 -2.44
CA THR A 312 12.54 -5.87 -1.58
C THR A 312 11.46 -4.85 -1.95
N LEU A 313 11.81 -3.57 -2.11
CA LEU A 313 10.84 -2.55 -2.54
C LEU A 313 10.28 -2.86 -3.93
N LYS A 314 11.13 -3.31 -4.87
CA LYS A 314 10.69 -3.74 -6.19
C LYS A 314 9.74 -4.93 -6.14
N ALA A 315 9.98 -5.90 -5.25
CA ALA A 315 9.09 -7.04 -5.05
C ALA A 315 7.74 -6.63 -4.45
N ILE A 316 7.73 -5.71 -3.47
CA ILE A 316 6.50 -5.15 -2.90
C ILE A 316 5.71 -4.41 -3.98
N ALA A 317 6.36 -3.59 -4.82
CA ALA A 317 5.72 -2.87 -5.90
C ALA A 317 5.00 -3.82 -6.88
N ARG A 318 5.67 -4.88 -7.32
CA ARG A 318 5.04 -5.91 -8.17
C ARG A 318 3.85 -6.57 -7.47
N PHE A 319 4.00 -6.97 -6.22
CA PHE A 319 2.94 -7.59 -5.43
C PHE A 319 1.69 -6.70 -5.30
N LEU A 320 1.86 -5.38 -5.15
CA LEU A 320 0.73 -4.45 -5.04
C LEU A 320 -0.12 -4.40 -6.30
N ILE A 321 0.50 -4.64 -7.46
CA ILE A 321 -0.15 -4.57 -8.79
C ILE A 321 -0.63 -5.96 -9.26
N GLU A 322 0.06 -7.05 -8.86
CA GLU A 322 -0.27 -8.44 -9.24
C GLU A 322 -1.53 -9.00 -8.55
N ARG A 323 -2.29 -8.18 -7.81
CA ARG A 323 -3.58 -8.56 -7.20
C ARG A 323 -4.65 -9.04 -8.20
N LYS A 324 -4.29 -9.21 -9.44
CA LYS A 324 -5.14 -9.65 -10.56
C LYS A 324 -5.65 -11.10 -10.46
N LYS A 325 -5.25 -11.84 -9.41
CA LYS A 325 -5.61 -13.27 -9.30
C LYS A 325 -6.19 -13.62 -7.96
#